data_8d1c6e5908a673fecd6a362a68716053
#
_entry.id   8d1c6e5908a673fecd6a362a68716053
#
_cell.length_a   1.000
_cell.length_b   1.000
_cell.length_c   1.000
_cell.angle_alpha   90.00
_cell.angle_beta   90.00
_cell.angle_gamma   90.00
#
_symmetry.space_group_name_H-M   'P 1'
#
loop_
_entity.id
_entity.type
_entity.pdbx_description
1 polymer ?
#
loop_
_entity_poly.entity_id
_entity_poly.type
_entity_poly.pdbx_seq_one_letter_code
_entity_poly.pdbx_strand_id
1 'polypeptide(L)'
;MKLSRSKIDLFVECPRCFYLDIKMNIKRPPGFPFSLNNAVDHLLKKEFDFHRAKGTQHPIQSGIDAIPAQHPLIDQWRNSLGGGVSYYDAAHDCTLYGGIDDLWVSSEGIYHVVDYKATAKDVAVSELPDWANGYRRQMEIYQWLLRKNGLNVSNTAYFVYCTGDKKWSDFNNTLHFETHLIPYLGDDTWVDGTISRLFELLSKETIPEHNPNCPHCNFAKKQSALNQ
;
A
#
# COMPACT_ATOMS: atom_id res chain seq x y z
N MET A 1 -13.23 -4.38 -16.68
CA MET A 1 -12.19 -5.18 -15.98
C MET A 1 -11.98 -4.68 -14.55
N LYS A 2 -11.11 -5.38 -13.73
CA LYS A 2 -10.75 -4.89 -12.38
C LYS A 2 -9.23 -4.88 -12.21
N LEU A 3 -8.68 -3.77 -11.71
CA LEU A 3 -7.25 -3.62 -11.43
C LEU A 3 -7.03 -3.15 -9.98
N SER A 4 -6.26 -3.93 -9.23
CA SER A 4 -5.88 -3.57 -7.88
C SER A 4 -4.77 -2.51 -7.85
N ARG A 5 -4.63 -1.80 -6.74
CA ARG A 5 -3.52 -0.88 -6.47
C ARG A 5 -2.16 -1.54 -6.80
N SER A 6 -1.98 -2.80 -6.44
CA SER A 6 -0.72 -3.52 -6.72
C SER A 6 -0.47 -3.75 -8.21
N LYS A 7 -1.50 -3.77 -9.06
CA LYS A 7 -1.32 -3.85 -10.51
C LYS A 7 -0.89 -2.51 -11.11
N ILE A 8 -1.41 -1.40 -10.58
CA ILE A 8 -0.94 -0.05 -10.96
C ILE A 8 0.55 0.09 -10.57
N ASP A 9 0.92 -0.32 -9.36
CA ASP A 9 2.30 -0.31 -8.89
C ASP A 9 3.21 -1.20 -9.76
N LEU A 10 2.75 -2.41 -10.11
CA LEU A 10 3.46 -3.31 -11.01
C LEU A 10 3.74 -2.67 -12.39
N PHE A 11 2.77 -1.91 -12.93
CA PHE A 11 2.98 -1.18 -14.19
C PHE A 11 4.08 -0.13 -14.04
N VAL A 12 4.07 0.64 -12.95
CA VAL A 12 5.11 1.65 -12.68
C VAL A 12 6.49 1.00 -12.53
N GLU A 13 6.57 -0.12 -11.82
CA GLU A 13 7.82 -0.85 -11.66
C GLU A 13 8.33 -1.48 -12.96
N CYS A 14 7.46 -2.10 -13.73
CA CYS A 14 7.84 -2.80 -14.95
C CYS A 14 6.63 -3.01 -15.89
N PRO A 15 6.49 -2.18 -16.93
CA PRO A 15 5.42 -2.32 -17.91
C PRO A 15 5.35 -3.71 -18.56
N ARG A 16 6.50 -4.36 -18.81
CA ARG A 16 6.54 -5.72 -19.35
C ARG A 16 5.93 -6.76 -18.40
N CYS A 17 6.31 -6.74 -17.12
CA CYS A 17 5.73 -7.67 -16.13
C CYS A 17 4.23 -7.44 -15.95
N PHE A 18 3.78 -6.18 -15.98
CA PHE A 18 2.37 -5.83 -15.94
C PHE A 18 1.62 -6.39 -17.16
N TYR A 19 2.15 -6.18 -18.36
CA TYR A 19 1.54 -6.69 -19.61
C TYR A 19 1.43 -8.20 -19.60
N LEU A 20 2.50 -8.90 -19.22
CA LEU A 20 2.52 -10.37 -19.12
C LEU A 20 1.50 -10.89 -18.10
N ASP A 21 1.37 -10.21 -16.96
CA ASP A 21 0.41 -10.58 -15.92
C ASP A 21 -1.05 -10.39 -16.41
N ILE A 22 -1.37 -9.24 -16.99
CA ILE A 22 -2.76 -8.88 -17.31
C ILE A 22 -3.23 -9.51 -18.62
N LYS A 23 -2.43 -9.46 -19.69
CA LYS A 23 -2.82 -9.99 -21.02
C LYS A 23 -2.54 -11.47 -21.18
N MET A 24 -1.47 -11.99 -20.58
CA MET A 24 -1.00 -13.35 -20.82
C MET A 24 -1.15 -14.27 -19.60
N ASN A 25 -1.63 -13.74 -18.46
CA ASN A 25 -1.72 -14.45 -17.18
C ASN A 25 -0.39 -15.07 -16.71
N ILE A 26 0.73 -14.48 -17.14
CA ILE A 26 2.09 -14.88 -16.72
C ILE A 26 2.52 -13.96 -15.56
N LYS A 27 2.36 -14.45 -14.34
CA LYS A 27 2.60 -13.69 -13.11
C LYS A 27 4.05 -13.80 -12.66
N ARG A 28 4.53 -12.75 -11.98
CA ARG A 28 5.77 -12.88 -11.19
C ARG A 28 5.60 -13.98 -10.15
N PRO A 29 6.67 -14.71 -9.79
CA PRO A 29 6.63 -15.61 -8.62
C PRO A 29 6.10 -14.87 -7.38
N PRO A 30 5.27 -15.51 -6.56
CA PRO A 30 4.79 -14.90 -5.32
C PRO A 30 5.96 -14.62 -4.38
N GLY A 31 5.88 -13.50 -3.64
CA GLY A 31 6.80 -13.21 -2.55
C GLY A 31 6.61 -14.14 -1.36
N PHE A 32 7.52 -14.06 -0.39
CA PHE A 32 7.40 -14.79 0.87
C PHE A 32 6.19 -14.29 1.69
N PRO A 33 5.44 -15.18 2.35
CA PRO A 33 4.35 -14.77 3.23
C PRO A 33 4.90 -14.07 4.48
N PHE A 34 4.30 -12.93 4.83
CA PHE A 34 4.65 -12.14 6.02
C PHE A 34 3.69 -12.42 7.18
N SER A 35 3.61 -13.65 7.64
CA SER A 35 2.61 -14.10 8.63
C SER A 35 2.67 -13.33 9.96
N LEU A 36 3.88 -13.04 10.47
CA LEU A 36 4.03 -12.24 11.69
C LEU A 36 3.61 -10.79 11.49
N ASN A 37 3.93 -10.21 10.36
CA ASN A 37 3.49 -8.84 10.03
C ASN A 37 1.96 -8.75 9.95
N ASN A 38 1.30 -9.79 9.42
CA ASN A 38 -0.17 -9.86 9.39
C ASN A 38 -0.78 -9.92 10.80
N ALA A 39 -0.09 -10.58 11.75
CA ALA A 39 -0.53 -10.60 13.15
C ALA A 39 -0.41 -9.21 13.79
N VAL A 40 0.69 -8.49 13.55
CA VAL A 40 0.87 -7.11 14.02
C VAL A 40 -0.19 -6.19 13.43
N ASP A 41 -0.41 -6.23 12.11
CA ASP A 41 -1.47 -5.47 11.43
C ASP A 41 -2.85 -5.72 12.05
N HIS A 42 -3.20 -6.99 12.29
CA HIS A 42 -4.48 -7.34 12.88
C HIS A 42 -4.64 -6.81 14.32
N LEU A 43 -3.56 -6.83 15.11
CA LEU A 43 -3.59 -6.31 16.49
C LEU A 43 -3.68 -4.79 16.50
N LEU A 44 -2.95 -4.09 15.64
CA LEU A 44 -3.07 -2.64 15.47
C LEU A 44 -4.48 -2.23 15.09
N LYS A 45 -5.11 -2.92 14.14
CA LYS A 45 -6.51 -2.65 13.76
C LYS A 45 -7.45 -2.74 14.96
N LYS A 46 -7.32 -3.75 15.81
CA LYS A 46 -8.11 -3.86 17.05
C LYS A 46 -7.85 -2.73 18.04
N GLU A 47 -6.59 -2.34 18.20
CA GLU A 47 -6.19 -1.27 19.10
C GLU A 47 -6.74 0.07 18.65
N PHE A 48 -6.60 0.41 17.37
CA PHE A 48 -7.19 1.63 16.80
C PHE A 48 -8.72 1.60 16.78
N ASP A 49 -9.35 0.44 16.59
CA ASP A 49 -10.82 0.30 16.66
C ASP A 49 -11.37 0.57 18.05
N PHE A 50 -10.64 0.25 19.11
CA PHE A 50 -11.01 0.65 20.46
C PHE A 50 -11.06 2.19 20.61
N HIS A 51 -10.08 2.90 20.09
CA HIS A 51 -10.05 4.36 20.09
C HIS A 51 -11.11 4.95 19.17
N ARG A 52 -11.33 4.35 18.00
CA ARG A 52 -12.40 4.71 17.05
C ARG A 52 -13.77 4.66 17.69
N ALA A 53 -14.08 3.57 18.39
CA ALA A 53 -15.37 3.41 19.08
C ALA A 53 -15.62 4.46 20.16
N LYS A 54 -14.53 4.94 20.79
CA LYS A 54 -14.59 5.97 21.84
C LYS A 54 -14.50 7.40 21.30
N GLY A 55 -14.14 7.60 20.04
CA GLY A 55 -13.86 8.92 19.49
C GLY A 55 -12.64 9.59 20.15
N THR A 56 -11.61 8.81 20.53
CA THR A 56 -10.42 9.30 21.23
C THR A 56 -9.15 9.08 20.41
N GLN A 57 -8.13 9.89 20.66
CA GLN A 57 -6.80 9.65 20.11
C GLN A 57 -6.17 8.38 20.69
N HIS A 58 -5.46 7.64 19.86
CA HIS A 58 -4.49 6.67 20.32
C HIS A 58 -3.23 7.39 20.83
N PRO A 59 -2.48 6.90 21.85
CA PRO A 59 -1.28 7.58 22.39
C PRO A 59 -0.25 7.97 21.32
N ILE A 60 -0.08 7.17 20.25
CA ILE A 60 0.86 7.49 19.15
C ILE A 60 0.41 8.71 18.32
N GLN A 61 -0.85 9.13 18.41
CA GLN A 61 -1.39 10.30 17.72
C GLN A 61 -1.19 11.59 18.56
N SER A 62 -0.51 11.51 19.71
CA SER A 62 -0.20 12.69 20.52
C SER A 62 0.61 13.71 19.71
N GLY A 63 0.11 14.94 19.66
CA GLY A 63 0.75 16.04 18.93
C GLY A 63 0.31 16.22 17.48
N ILE A 64 -0.61 15.38 16.97
CA ILE A 64 -1.27 15.61 15.70
C ILE A 64 -2.78 15.79 15.87
N ASP A 65 -3.40 16.59 15.00
CA ASP A 65 -4.86 16.74 14.97
C ASP A 65 -5.47 15.62 14.12
N ALA A 66 -5.58 14.42 14.71
CA ALA A 66 -6.27 13.30 14.07
C ALA A 66 -6.72 12.27 15.11
N ILE A 67 -7.86 11.63 14.86
CA ILE A 67 -8.38 10.45 15.57
C ILE A 67 -8.74 9.36 14.55
N PRO A 68 -8.84 8.08 14.95
CA PRO A 68 -9.35 7.03 14.07
C PRO A 68 -10.77 7.36 13.59
N ALA A 69 -10.98 7.46 12.28
CA ALA A 69 -12.22 7.95 11.70
C ALA A 69 -13.38 6.95 11.87
N GLN A 70 -14.51 7.41 12.36
CA GLN A 70 -15.77 6.67 12.30
C GLN A 70 -16.40 6.88 10.93
N HIS A 71 -16.28 5.89 10.05
CA HIS A 71 -16.84 5.95 8.71
C HIS A 71 -17.62 4.66 8.42
N PRO A 72 -18.86 4.73 7.86
CA PRO A 72 -19.72 3.55 7.67
C PRO A 72 -19.11 2.50 6.75
N LEU A 73 -18.17 2.86 5.88
CA LEU A 73 -17.53 1.97 4.93
C LEU A 73 -16.12 1.51 5.38
N ILE A 74 -15.68 1.83 6.61
CA ILE A 74 -14.30 1.54 7.04
C ILE A 74 -13.97 0.05 6.96
N ASP A 75 -14.86 -0.83 7.40
CA ASP A 75 -14.65 -2.27 7.38
C ASP A 75 -14.59 -2.82 5.95
N GLN A 76 -15.41 -2.28 5.05
CA GLN A 76 -15.35 -2.60 3.62
C GLN A 76 -14.02 -2.16 3.02
N TRP A 77 -13.58 -0.93 3.30
CA TRP A 77 -12.36 -0.35 2.74
C TRP A 77 -11.09 -1.05 3.20
N ARG A 78 -11.08 -1.61 4.40
CA ARG A 78 -10.01 -2.44 4.94
C ARG A 78 -9.95 -3.85 4.34
N ASN A 79 -11.06 -4.32 3.77
CA ASN A 79 -11.16 -5.66 3.19
C ASN A 79 -10.70 -5.66 1.75
N SER A 80 -9.39 -5.83 1.52
CA SER A 80 -8.80 -5.88 0.18
C SER A 80 -9.34 -7.04 -0.69
N LEU A 81 -9.76 -8.15 -0.08
CA LEU A 81 -10.36 -9.28 -0.78
C LEU A 81 -11.83 -9.02 -1.12
N GLY A 82 -12.52 -8.21 -0.32
CA GLY A 82 -13.92 -7.80 -0.54
C GLY A 82 -14.07 -6.56 -1.44
N GLY A 83 -12.98 -6.07 -2.04
CA GLY A 83 -13.01 -4.93 -2.97
C GLY A 83 -12.35 -3.65 -2.46
N GLY A 84 -12.17 -3.47 -1.15
CA GLY A 84 -11.52 -2.28 -0.60
C GLY A 84 -12.21 -0.97 -0.98
N VAL A 85 -11.44 0.12 -1.04
CA VAL A 85 -11.86 1.38 -1.67
C VAL A 85 -11.82 1.18 -3.17
N SER A 86 -12.90 1.44 -3.87
CA SER A 86 -13.00 1.23 -5.31
C SER A 86 -13.52 2.46 -6.05
N TYR A 87 -13.03 2.63 -7.27
CA TYR A 87 -13.48 3.67 -8.20
C TYR A 87 -13.69 3.06 -9.58
N TYR A 88 -14.86 3.33 -10.19
CA TYR A 88 -15.13 2.92 -11.57
C TYR A 88 -14.69 4.02 -12.54
N ASP A 89 -13.68 3.70 -13.32
CA ASP A 89 -13.21 4.55 -14.41
C ASP A 89 -14.01 4.24 -15.69
N ALA A 90 -14.98 5.08 -15.98
CA ALA A 90 -15.86 4.91 -17.13
C ALA A 90 -15.12 5.06 -18.48
N ALA A 91 -14.02 5.84 -18.53
CA ALA A 91 -13.25 6.02 -19.76
C ALA A 91 -12.58 4.73 -20.24
N HIS A 92 -12.25 3.84 -19.32
CA HIS A 92 -11.56 2.58 -19.62
C HIS A 92 -12.38 1.33 -19.27
N ASP A 93 -13.64 1.47 -18.87
CA ASP A 93 -14.50 0.38 -18.39
C ASP A 93 -13.78 -0.51 -17.35
N CYS A 94 -13.22 0.15 -16.33
CA CYS A 94 -12.39 -0.52 -15.33
C CYS A 94 -12.72 -0.09 -13.90
N THR A 95 -12.81 -1.05 -13.00
CA THR A 95 -12.83 -0.77 -11.56
C THR A 95 -11.41 -0.82 -10.99
N LEU A 96 -10.94 0.30 -10.48
CA LEU A 96 -9.68 0.43 -9.76
C LEU A 96 -9.95 0.29 -8.26
N TYR A 97 -9.13 -0.47 -7.52
CA TYR A 97 -9.41 -0.73 -6.12
C TYR A 97 -8.16 -1.00 -5.28
N GLY A 98 -8.29 -0.80 -3.96
CA GLY A 98 -7.26 -1.16 -3.00
C GLY A 98 -7.79 -1.17 -1.57
N GLY A 99 -7.27 -2.05 -0.73
CA GLY A 99 -7.61 -2.07 0.70
C GLY A 99 -6.64 -1.18 1.48
N ILE A 100 -7.18 -0.21 2.23
CA ILE A 100 -6.40 0.60 3.18
C ILE A 100 -6.26 -0.17 4.50
N ASP A 101 -5.24 0.15 5.30
CA ASP A 101 -5.15 -0.44 6.64
C ASP A 101 -5.98 0.35 7.63
N ASP A 102 -5.94 1.69 7.56
CA ASP A 102 -6.77 2.55 8.39
C ASP A 102 -7.04 3.94 7.77
N LEU A 103 -7.94 4.67 8.41
CA LEU A 103 -8.31 6.04 8.06
C LEU A 103 -8.46 6.85 9.34
N TRP A 104 -7.80 8.01 9.41
CA TRP A 104 -7.95 8.96 10.50
C TRP A 104 -8.63 10.23 10.01
N VAL A 105 -9.16 11.02 10.93
CA VAL A 105 -9.85 12.28 10.61
C VAL A 105 -9.43 13.37 11.58
N SER A 106 -9.16 14.57 11.05
CA SER A 106 -8.88 15.77 11.85
C SER A 106 -10.17 16.38 12.41
N SER A 107 -10.01 17.34 13.32
CA SER A 107 -11.11 18.14 13.85
C SER A 107 -11.86 18.94 12.78
N GLU A 108 -11.21 19.24 11.64
CA GLU A 108 -11.80 19.91 10.48
C GLU A 108 -12.47 18.95 9.48
N GLY A 109 -12.51 17.65 9.77
CA GLY A 109 -13.11 16.64 8.88
C GLY A 109 -12.23 16.27 7.68
N ILE A 110 -10.92 16.52 7.75
CA ILE A 110 -9.95 16.13 6.73
C ILE A 110 -9.45 14.71 7.03
N TYR A 111 -9.52 13.83 6.04
CA TYR A 111 -9.13 12.43 6.19
C TYR A 111 -7.65 12.21 5.90
N HIS A 112 -7.02 11.36 6.69
CA HIS A 112 -5.64 10.91 6.51
C HIS A 112 -5.60 9.40 6.25
N VAL A 113 -4.95 8.99 5.18
CA VAL A 113 -4.66 7.57 4.92
C VAL A 113 -3.62 7.09 5.91
N VAL A 114 -3.82 5.90 6.45
CA VAL A 114 -2.89 5.27 7.38
C VAL A 114 -2.57 3.85 6.93
N ASP A 115 -1.31 3.47 7.05
CA ASP A 115 -0.82 2.16 6.67
C ASP A 115 0.09 1.60 7.77
N TYR A 116 -0.12 0.33 8.11
CA TYR A 116 0.61 -0.36 9.17
C TYR A 116 1.77 -1.15 8.59
N LYS A 117 2.96 -0.90 9.13
CA LYS A 117 4.17 -1.60 8.72
C LYS A 117 4.84 -2.28 9.91
N ALA A 118 5.26 -3.53 9.72
CA ALA A 118 6.03 -4.25 10.70
C ALA A 118 7.33 -4.79 10.08
N THR A 119 8.41 -4.71 10.83
CA THR A 119 9.74 -5.21 10.44
C THR A 119 10.52 -5.64 11.67
N ALA A 120 11.68 -6.25 11.47
CA ALA A 120 12.66 -6.48 12.54
C ALA A 120 14.03 -5.98 12.06
N LYS A 121 14.58 -4.98 12.75
CA LYS A 121 15.89 -4.37 12.44
C LYS A 121 16.63 -4.06 13.73
N ASP A 122 17.95 -3.77 13.63
CA ASP A 122 18.76 -3.41 14.78
C ASP A 122 18.52 -1.97 15.26
N VAL A 123 17.99 -1.14 14.37
CA VAL A 123 17.58 0.24 14.68
C VAL A 123 16.12 0.40 14.26
N ALA A 124 15.31 0.99 15.13
CA ALA A 124 13.91 1.28 14.84
C ALA A 124 13.78 2.21 13.64
N VAL A 125 12.76 1.97 12.82
CA VAL A 125 12.50 2.77 11.63
C VAL A 125 11.67 3.99 12.04
N SER A 126 12.31 5.14 12.07
CA SER A 126 11.71 6.44 12.40
C SER A 126 11.47 7.34 11.18
N GLU A 127 12.00 6.95 10.01
CA GLU A 127 11.84 7.64 8.73
C GLU A 127 11.65 6.62 7.62
N LEU A 128 10.92 6.99 6.56
CA LEU A 128 10.77 6.12 5.39
C LEU A 128 12.09 6.00 4.64
N PRO A 129 12.62 4.80 4.49
CA PRO A 129 13.87 4.59 3.76
C PRO A 129 13.71 4.92 2.26
N ASP A 130 14.81 5.24 1.60
CA ASP A 130 14.83 5.64 0.17
C ASP A 130 14.26 4.56 -0.75
N TRP A 131 14.48 3.29 -0.42
CA TRP A 131 13.96 2.17 -1.19
C TRP A 131 12.43 1.97 -1.08
N ALA A 132 11.74 2.66 -0.15
CA ALA A 132 10.31 2.48 0.14
C ALA A 132 9.37 3.13 -0.89
N ASN A 133 9.81 3.28 -2.15
CA ASN A 133 8.98 3.88 -3.20
C ASN A 133 7.65 3.16 -3.42
N GLY A 134 7.61 1.84 -3.27
CA GLY A 134 6.35 1.08 -3.32
C GLY A 134 5.36 1.46 -2.23
N TYR A 135 5.85 1.80 -1.02
CA TYR A 135 5.00 2.28 0.08
C TYR A 135 4.49 3.70 -0.19
N ARG A 136 5.33 4.59 -0.74
CA ARG A 136 4.92 5.94 -1.14
C ARG A 136 3.79 5.89 -2.17
N ARG A 137 3.98 5.17 -3.27
CA ARG A 137 2.95 4.97 -4.30
C ARG A 137 1.68 4.31 -3.76
N GLN A 138 1.82 3.41 -2.79
CA GLN A 138 0.67 2.78 -2.11
C GLN A 138 -0.20 3.85 -1.44
N MET A 139 0.39 4.75 -0.66
CA MET A 139 -0.33 5.82 0.03
C MET A 139 -0.97 6.78 -0.96
N GLU A 140 -0.24 7.19 -1.99
CA GLU A 140 -0.72 8.12 -3.01
C GLU A 140 -1.91 7.56 -3.80
N ILE A 141 -1.86 6.26 -4.18
CA ILE A 141 -3.00 5.62 -4.84
C ILE A 141 -4.21 5.53 -3.89
N TYR A 142 -4.01 5.31 -2.60
CA TYR A 142 -5.11 5.30 -1.63
C TYR A 142 -5.70 6.69 -1.41
N GLN A 143 -4.87 7.75 -1.32
CA GLN A 143 -5.33 9.15 -1.29
C GLN A 143 -6.16 9.47 -2.52
N TRP A 144 -5.67 9.09 -3.71
CA TRP A 144 -6.39 9.25 -4.98
C TRP A 144 -7.73 8.50 -4.99
N LEU A 145 -7.77 7.22 -4.59
CA LEU A 145 -9.00 6.42 -4.53
C LEU A 145 -10.05 7.07 -3.61
N LEU A 146 -9.67 7.52 -2.43
CA LEU A 146 -10.59 8.16 -1.48
C LEU A 146 -11.09 9.51 -2.00
N ARG A 147 -10.24 10.32 -2.67
CA ARG A 147 -10.66 11.56 -3.34
C ARG A 147 -11.64 11.29 -4.48
N LYS A 148 -11.43 10.24 -5.29
CA LYS A 148 -12.37 9.81 -6.33
C LYS A 148 -13.72 9.35 -5.73
N ASN A 149 -13.77 8.98 -4.47
CA ASN A 149 -15.00 8.69 -3.71
C ASN A 149 -15.58 9.93 -2.99
N GLY A 150 -15.05 11.13 -3.25
CA GLY A 150 -15.59 12.40 -2.76
C GLY A 150 -15.14 12.79 -1.35
N LEU A 151 -14.15 12.12 -0.77
CA LEU A 151 -13.63 12.49 0.54
C LEU A 151 -12.67 13.66 0.44
N ASN A 152 -12.67 14.54 1.45
CA ASN A 152 -11.66 15.57 1.65
C ASN A 152 -10.41 14.93 2.28
N VAL A 153 -9.42 14.56 1.47
CA VAL A 153 -8.23 13.80 1.90
C VAL A 153 -7.00 14.69 1.95
N SER A 154 -6.32 14.67 3.08
CA SER A 154 -5.02 15.35 3.28
C SER A 154 -3.95 14.81 2.33
N ASN A 155 -3.01 15.67 1.94
CA ASN A 155 -1.76 15.19 1.32
C ASN A 155 -0.86 14.48 2.35
N THR A 156 -1.02 14.77 3.65
CA THR A 156 -0.29 14.06 4.70
C THR A 156 -1.00 12.74 5.02
N ALA A 157 -0.29 11.66 4.81
CA ALA A 157 -0.64 10.30 5.22
C ALA A 157 0.31 9.86 6.36
N TYR A 158 0.00 8.76 7.03
CA TYR A 158 0.81 8.28 8.15
C TYR A 158 1.14 6.80 8.02
N PHE A 159 2.39 6.44 8.30
CA PHE A 159 2.79 5.07 8.56
C PHE A 159 2.91 4.85 10.07
N VAL A 160 2.21 3.86 10.59
CA VAL A 160 2.46 3.32 11.93
C VAL A 160 3.47 2.18 11.76
N TYR A 161 4.71 2.46 12.10
CA TYR A 161 5.83 1.57 11.79
C TYR A 161 6.31 0.86 13.06
N CYS A 162 6.02 -0.45 13.16
CA CYS A 162 6.42 -1.30 14.28
C CYS A 162 7.73 -2.03 13.96
N THR A 163 8.77 -1.79 14.74
CA THR A 163 10.06 -2.48 14.61
C THR A 163 10.25 -3.45 15.76
N GLY A 164 10.29 -4.75 15.47
CA GLY A 164 10.63 -5.77 16.45
C GLY A 164 12.07 -5.62 16.93
N ASP A 165 12.25 -5.48 18.23
CA ASP A 165 13.56 -5.31 18.85
C ASP A 165 14.28 -6.67 18.97
N LYS A 166 15.44 -6.75 18.32
CA LYS A 166 16.32 -7.94 18.34
C LYS A 166 17.43 -7.86 19.40
N LYS A 167 17.49 -6.80 20.19
CA LYS A 167 18.58 -6.56 21.16
C LYS A 167 18.27 -7.17 22.54
N TRP A 168 17.06 -7.69 22.75
CA TRP A 168 16.71 -8.38 23.97
C TRP A 168 17.56 -9.62 24.17
N SER A 169 17.87 -9.93 25.44
CA SER A 169 18.76 -11.03 25.84
C SER A 169 18.18 -12.42 25.51
N ASP A 170 16.85 -12.54 25.49
CA ASP A 170 16.14 -13.76 25.22
C ASP A 170 14.77 -13.53 24.59
N PHE A 171 14.14 -14.57 24.09
CA PHE A 171 12.82 -14.51 23.49
C PHE A 171 11.70 -14.64 24.52
N ASN A 172 11.82 -15.53 25.48
CA ASN A 172 10.85 -15.79 26.55
C ASN A 172 9.36 -15.68 26.13
N ASN A 173 9.03 -16.19 24.93
CA ASN A 173 7.72 -16.12 24.27
C ASN A 173 7.18 -14.69 24.05
N THR A 174 8.05 -13.66 24.07
CA THR A 174 7.68 -12.24 23.91
C THR A 174 8.56 -11.59 22.87
N LEU A 175 7.95 -10.86 21.93
CA LEU A 175 8.65 -9.98 21.01
C LEU A 175 8.26 -8.53 21.33
N HIS A 176 9.25 -7.74 21.68
CA HIS A 176 9.07 -6.31 21.96
C HIS A 176 9.12 -5.51 20.67
N PHE A 177 8.27 -4.48 20.57
CA PHE A 177 8.24 -3.57 19.43
C PHE A 177 8.48 -2.15 19.86
N GLU A 178 9.26 -1.42 19.09
CA GLU A 178 9.32 0.03 19.10
C GLU A 178 8.46 0.54 17.93
N THR A 179 7.52 1.45 18.22
CA THR A 179 6.55 1.93 17.24
C THR A 179 6.71 3.42 17.00
N HIS A 180 6.86 3.81 15.74
CA HIS A 180 6.98 5.19 15.30
C HIS A 180 5.82 5.59 14.39
N LEU A 181 5.38 6.83 14.55
CA LEU A 181 4.46 7.48 13.62
C LEU A 181 5.28 8.30 12.62
N ILE A 182 5.25 7.90 11.35
CA ILE A 182 6.01 8.53 10.28
C ILE A 182 5.04 9.26 9.37
N PRO A 183 5.03 10.61 9.35
CA PRO A 183 4.25 11.37 8.40
C PRO A 183 4.85 11.26 7.00
N TYR A 184 3.98 11.22 6.00
CA TYR A 184 4.35 11.18 4.61
C TYR A 184 3.52 12.19 3.81
N LEU A 185 4.17 13.13 3.15
CA LEU A 185 3.52 14.06 2.23
C LEU A 185 3.43 13.41 0.84
N GLY A 186 2.24 12.92 0.48
CA GLY A 186 2.00 12.26 -0.81
C GLY A 186 1.61 13.24 -1.90
N ASP A 187 1.87 12.85 -3.13
CA ASP A 187 1.44 13.51 -4.36
C ASP A 187 0.80 12.48 -5.28
N ASP A 188 -0.51 12.50 -5.42
CA ASP A 188 -1.27 11.56 -6.26
C ASP A 188 -1.54 12.07 -7.68
N THR A 189 -0.98 13.21 -8.08
CA THR A 189 -1.20 13.83 -9.40
C THR A 189 -0.74 12.96 -10.58
N TRP A 190 0.18 12.03 -10.33
CA TRP A 190 0.69 11.10 -11.33
C TRP A 190 -0.26 9.94 -11.66
N VAL A 191 -1.27 9.66 -10.80
CA VAL A 191 -2.07 8.43 -10.87
C VAL A 191 -2.95 8.40 -12.12
N ASP A 192 -3.72 9.45 -12.41
CA ASP A 192 -4.60 9.52 -13.59
C ASP A 192 -3.81 9.33 -14.89
N GLY A 193 -2.67 10.03 -15.04
CA GLY A 193 -1.79 9.88 -16.19
C GLY A 193 -1.17 8.47 -16.31
N THR A 194 -0.92 7.81 -15.19
CA THR A 194 -0.42 6.43 -15.18
C THR A 194 -1.50 5.44 -15.60
N ILE A 195 -2.74 5.62 -15.15
CA ILE A 195 -3.88 4.81 -15.58
C ILE A 195 -4.06 4.92 -17.10
N SER A 196 -4.02 6.12 -17.67
CA SER A 196 -4.12 6.30 -19.12
C SER A 196 -3.01 5.54 -19.88
N ARG A 197 -1.75 5.65 -19.42
CA ARG A 197 -0.60 4.94 -20.04
C ARG A 197 -0.70 3.42 -19.92
N LEU A 198 -1.19 2.88 -18.81
CA LEU A 198 -1.34 1.44 -18.68
C LEU A 198 -2.41 0.88 -19.63
N PHE A 199 -3.52 1.59 -19.86
CA PHE A 199 -4.54 1.19 -20.82
C PHE A 199 -4.04 1.34 -22.27
N GLU A 200 -3.29 2.40 -22.57
CA GLU A 200 -2.59 2.53 -23.86
C GLU A 200 -1.65 1.32 -24.09
N LEU A 201 -0.92 0.88 -23.05
CA LEU A 201 -0.08 -0.31 -23.18
C LEU A 201 -0.92 -1.57 -23.43
N LEU A 202 -2.03 -1.75 -22.71
CA LEU A 202 -2.91 -2.92 -22.89
C LEU A 202 -3.61 -2.96 -24.25
N SER A 203 -3.77 -1.85 -24.95
CA SER A 203 -4.31 -1.83 -26.32
C SER A 203 -3.32 -2.34 -27.37
N LYS A 204 -2.03 -2.39 -27.06
CA LYS A 204 -0.98 -2.88 -27.97
C LYS A 204 -0.97 -4.41 -28.02
N GLU A 205 -0.67 -4.97 -29.21
CA GLU A 205 -0.52 -6.42 -29.41
C GLU A 205 0.93 -6.91 -29.17
N THR A 206 1.87 -5.99 -29.05
CA THR A 206 3.29 -6.31 -28.86
C THR A 206 3.68 -6.32 -27.40
N ILE A 207 4.38 -7.36 -26.98
CA ILE A 207 4.94 -7.45 -25.63
C ILE A 207 5.99 -6.33 -25.47
N PRO A 208 5.93 -5.54 -24.40
CA PRO A 208 6.95 -4.51 -24.12
C PRO A 208 8.36 -5.10 -24.03
N GLU A 209 9.34 -4.30 -24.36
CA GLU A 209 10.73 -4.70 -24.24
C GLU A 209 11.13 -5.06 -22.80
N HIS A 210 12.21 -5.81 -22.70
CA HIS A 210 12.81 -6.17 -21.43
C HIS A 210 13.25 -4.92 -20.65
N ASN A 211 12.79 -4.81 -19.39
CA ASN A 211 13.24 -3.74 -18.51
C ASN A 211 14.56 -4.13 -17.81
N PRO A 212 15.66 -3.44 -18.09
CA PRO A 212 16.98 -3.77 -17.52
C PRO A 212 17.04 -3.55 -15.99
N ASN A 213 16.18 -2.71 -15.44
CA ASN A 213 16.11 -2.44 -14.00
C ASN A 213 15.18 -3.40 -13.24
N CYS A 214 14.47 -4.29 -13.96
CA CYS A 214 13.57 -5.25 -13.33
C CYS A 214 14.29 -6.58 -13.05
N PRO A 215 14.42 -7.01 -11.77
CA PRO A 215 15.10 -8.26 -11.43
C PRO A 215 14.42 -9.50 -12.03
N HIS A 216 13.08 -9.50 -12.14
CA HIS A 216 12.32 -10.59 -12.74
C HIS A 216 12.57 -10.70 -14.24
N CYS A 217 12.63 -9.57 -14.97
CA CYS A 217 13.00 -9.55 -16.37
C CYS A 217 14.44 -10.04 -16.56
N ASN A 218 15.37 -9.59 -15.71
CA ASN A 218 16.79 -9.98 -15.78
C ASN A 218 16.96 -11.48 -15.53
N PHE A 219 16.26 -12.04 -14.54
CA PHE A 219 16.27 -13.47 -14.27
C PHE A 219 15.76 -14.26 -15.48
N ALA A 220 14.59 -13.90 -16.02
CA ALA A 220 13.99 -14.59 -17.17
C ALA A 220 14.91 -14.54 -18.41
N LYS A 221 15.55 -13.39 -18.67
CA LYS A 221 16.49 -13.24 -19.79
C LYS A 221 17.71 -14.16 -19.63
N LYS A 222 18.30 -14.20 -18.42
CA LYS A 222 19.45 -15.07 -18.15
C LYS A 222 19.07 -16.55 -18.28
N GLN A 223 17.92 -16.94 -17.75
CA GLN A 223 17.42 -18.33 -17.86
C GLN A 223 17.19 -18.74 -19.31
N SER A 224 16.58 -17.89 -20.13
CA SER A 224 16.35 -18.19 -21.56
C SER A 224 17.65 -18.37 -22.34
N ALA A 225 18.71 -17.66 -21.97
CA ALA A 225 20.02 -17.78 -22.62
C ALA A 225 20.75 -19.10 -22.33
N LEU A 226 20.35 -19.83 -21.27
CA LEU A 226 20.92 -21.15 -20.94
C LEU A 226 20.28 -22.28 -21.74
N ASN A 227 19.15 -22.02 -22.39
CA ASN A 227 18.39 -23.00 -23.15
C ASN A 227 18.56 -22.84 -24.69
N GLN A 228 19.49 -21.97 -25.12
CA GLN A 228 19.92 -21.76 -26.50
C GLN A 228 21.33 -22.34 -26.71
#